data_9852dd1b8c8025cd1eee09308cf35f13
#
_entry.id   9852dd1b8c8025cd1eee09308cf35f13
#
_cell.length_a   1.000
_cell.length_b   1.000
_cell.length_c   1.000
_cell.angle_alpha   90.00
_cell.angle_beta   90.00
_cell.angle_gamma   90.00
#
_symmetry.space_group_name_H-M   'P 1'
#
loop_
_entity.id
_entity.type
_entity.pdbx_description
1 polymer ?
#
loop_
_entity_poly.entity_id
_entity_poly.type
_entity_poly.pdbx_seq_one_letter_code
_entity_poly.pdbx_strand_id
1 'polypeptide(L)'
;NIHFVTSTRRAPSFAELGEPGEEGWVELEMKLMADCALVGMPSAGKSSLIAKMSAARPKIPDYPFTTLVPNLGVATSGDYSFVVADVPGLIEGAHEGRGLGHEFLRHIERTAMIVHVVDLTGDWEGRDPLNDYEIIKNEIALYKEELADRPRMVVANKIDACWDDELIKKLEQRVKEDSI
;
A
#
# COMPACT_ATOMS: atom_id res chain seq x y z
N ASN A 1 42.11 22.10 -8.46
CA ASN A 1 43.52 22.57 -8.42
C ASN A 1 44.05 22.80 -6.99
N ILE A 2 43.24 22.63 -5.97
CA ILE A 2 43.65 22.82 -4.57
C ILE A 2 44.82 21.90 -4.18
N HIS A 3 44.89 20.68 -4.72
CA HIS A 3 45.95 19.69 -4.43
C HIS A 3 47.32 20.11 -4.99
N PHE A 4 47.37 21.01 -5.94
CA PHE A 4 48.63 21.47 -6.55
C PHE A 4 49.16 22.79 -5.98
N VAL A 5 48.44 23.37 -5.02
CA VAL A 5 48.85 24.58 -4.33
C VAL A 5 49.85 24.24 -3.23
N THR A 6 51.03 24.84 -3.29
CA THR A 6 52.07 24.72 -2.26
C THR A 6 52.47 26.11 -1.72
N SER A 7 53.20 26.17 -0.61
CA SER A 7 53.69 27.41 -0.04
C SER A 7 54.56 28.23 -1.01
N THR A 8 55.22 27.53 -1.94
CA THR A 8 56.13 28.13 -2.94
C THR A 8 55.44 28.37 -4.29
N ARG A 9 54.31 27.66 -4.59
CA ARG A 9 53.55 27.74 -5.82
C ARG A 9 52.07 27.95 -5.49
N ARG A 10 51.69 29.21 -5.31
CA ARG A 10 50.34 29.61 -4.90
C ARG A 10 49.32 29.59 -6.04
N ALA A 11 49.78 29.69 -7.28
CA ALA A 11 48.94 29.67 -8.47
C ALA A 11 49.54 28.75 -9.55
N PRO A 12 49.31 27.44 -9.49
CA PRO A 12 49.81 26.51 -10.49
C PRO A 12 49.08 26.75 -11.83
N SER A 13 49.89 26.78 -12.91
CA SER A 13 49.42 26.98 -14.29
C SER A 13 49.01 25.65 -14.97
N PHE A 14 49.01 24.56 -14.25
CA PHE A 14 48.64 23.24 -14.72
C PHE A 14 47.49 22.67 -13.90
N ALA A 15 46.73 21.78 -14.50
CA ALA A 15 45.66 21.02 -13.87
C ALA A 15 45.70 19.60 -14.38
N GLU A 16 45.24 18.66 -13.54
CA GLU A 16 44.94 17.32 -14.00
C GLU A 16 43.70 17.37 -14.91
N LEU A 17 43.76 16.59 -16.00
CA LEU A 17 42.55 16.30 -16.78
C LEU A 17 41.68 15.34 -16.00
N GLY A 18 40.37 15.55 -16.03
CA GLY A 18 39.43 14.62 -15.45
C GLY A 18 39.48 13.24 -16.16
N GLU A 19 39.23 12.20 -15.41
CA GLU A 19 39.03 10.88 -16.00
C GLU A 19 37.72 10.85 -16.80
N PRO A 20 37.65 10.04 -17.87
CA PRO A 20 36.39 9.81 -18.58
C PRO A 20 35.30 9.35 -17.60
N GLY A 21 34.13 9.91 -17.72
CA GLY A 21 32.97 9.45 -16.95
C GLY A 21 32.56 8.03 -17.33
N GLU A 22 32.02 7.29 -16.38
CA GLU A 22 31.41 6.00 -16.67
C GLU A 22 30.02 6.22 -17.27
N GLU A 23 29.75 5.54 -18.39
CA GLU A 23 28.44 5.53 -19.02
C GLU A 23 27.85 4.12 -18.94
N GLY A 24 26.58 4.01 -18.54
CA GLY A 24 25.92 2.73 -18.42
C GLY A 24 24.40 2.88 -18.38
N TRP A 25 23.71 1.80 -18.63
CA TRP A 25 22.28 1.68 -18.44
C TRP A 25 22.00 1.31 -16.99
N VAL A 26 21.08 2.04 -16.35
CA VAL A 26 20.61 1.78 -14.98
C VAL A 26 19.13 1.51 -15.03
N GLU A 27 18.70 0.42 -14.42
CA GLU A 27 17.30 0.12 -14.18
C GLU A 27 16.92 0.68 -12.80
N LEU A 28 15.93 1.57 -12.80
CA LEU A 28 15.42 2.18 -11.57
C LEU A 28 14.07 1.58 -11.23
N GLU A 29 13.98 0.91 -10.08
CA GLU A 29 12.74 0.40 -9.54
C GLU A 29 12.24 1.31 -8.42
N MET A 30 11.06 1.93 -8.61
CA MET A 30 10.39 2.68 -7.55
C MET A 30 9.56 1.72 -6.69
N LYS A 31 10.00 1.45 -5.45
CA LYS A 31 9.35 0.48 -4.56
C LYS A 31 8.10 1.01 -3.87
N LEU A 32 8.03 2.30 -3.56
CA LEU A 32 6.89 2.88 -2.85
C LEU A 32 5.92 3.53 -3.83
N MET A 33 4.65 3.11 -3.84
CA MET A 33 3.62 3.62 -4.72
C MET A 33 2.55 4.42 -3.96
N ALA A 34 2.28 4.05 -2.72
CA ALA A 34 1.32 4.70 -1.84
C ALA A 34 1.74 4.58 -0.38
N ASP A 35 1.24 5.46 0.47
CA ASP A 35 1.48 5.41 1.92
C ASP A 35 0.68 4.28 2.56
N CYS A 36 -0.56 4.07 2.10
CA CYS A 36 -1.37 2.96 2.57
C CYS A 36 -2.16 2.27 1.44
N ALA A 37 -2.40 0.97 1.62
CA ALA A 37 -3.25 0.15 0.76
C ALA A 37 -4.56 -0.19 1.49
N LEU A 38 -5.71 0.03 0.85
CA LEU A 38 -6.97 -0.52 1.31
C LEU A 38 -7.13 -1.94 0.78
N VAL A 39 -7.26 -2.89 1.69
CA VAL A 39 -7.51 -4.30 1.39
C VAL A 39 -8.83 -4.73 2.00
N GLY A 40 -9.43 -5.77 1.51
CA GLY A 40 -10.70 -6.31 2.01
C GLY A 40 -11.50 -6.96 0.91
N MET A 41 -12.56 -7.66 1.29
CA MET A 41 -13.44 -8.35 0.36
C MET A 41 -14.08 -7.42 -0.66
N PRO A 42 -14.55 -7.95 -1.80
CA PRO A 42 -15.37 -7.19 -2.73
C PRO A 42 -16.57 -6.56 -2.01
N SER A 43 -16.97 -5.36 -2.43
CA SER A 43 -18.08 -4.59 -1.87
C SER A 43 -17.94 -4.14 -0.40
N ALA A 44 -16.78 -4.34 0.24
CA ALA A 44 -16.51 -3.85 1.60
C ALA A 44 -16.51 -2.32 1.74
N GLY A 45 -16.55 -1.58 0.62
CA GLY A 45 -16.64 -0.12 0.59
C GLY A 45 -15.33 0.61 0.44
N LYS A 46 -14.24 -0.06 0.06
CA LYS A 46 -12.90 0.53 -0.14
C LYS A 46 -12.90 1.73 -1.08
N SER A 47 -13.43 1.56 -2.29
CA SER A 47 -13.48 2.64 -3.29
C SER A 47 -14.39 3.80 -2.85
N SER A 48 -15.44 3.52 -2.08
CA SER A 48 -16.31 4.53 -1.49
C SER A 48 -15.58 5.36 -0.42
N LEU A 49 -14.75 4.70 0.40
CA LEU A 49 -13.91 5.38 1.38
C LEU A 49 -12.90 6.30 0.69
N ILE A 50 -12.19 5.82 -0.33
CA ILE A 50 -11.25 6.65 -1.11
C ILE A 50 -11.99 7.85 -1.73
N ALA A 51 -13.13 7.64 -2.35
CA ALA A 51 -13.90 8.72 -2.96
C ALA A 51 -14.35 9.79 -1.96
N LYS A 52 -14.57 9.42 -0.68
CA LYS A 52 -14.94 10.35 0.38
C LYS A 52 -13.73 11.04 1.02
N MET A 53 -12.61 10.37 1.14
CA MET A 53 -11.39 10.91 1.74
C MET A 53 -10.59 11.78 0.75
N SER A 54 -10.67 11.46 -0.55
CA SER A 54 -9.90 12.16 -1.56
C SER A 54 -10.57 13.47 -1.97
N ALA A 55 -9.92 14.59 -1.68
CA ALA A 55 -10.36 15.92 -2.10
C ALA A 55 -10.09 16.20 -3.60
N ALA A 56 -9.19 15.45 -4.23
CA ALA A 56 -8.86 15.53 -5.65
C ALA A 56 -8.66 14.11 -6.20
N ARG A 57 -9.17 13.85 -7.40
CA ARG A 57 -8.73 12.67 -8.16
C ARG A 57 -7.28 12.94 -8.55
N PRO A 58 -6.28 12.22 -8.03
CA PRO A 58 -4.95 12.36 -8.55
C PRO A 58 -5.02 12.06 -10.05
N LYS A 59 -4.33 12.85 -10.86
CA LYS A 59 -4.04 12.43 -12.23
C LYS A 59 -3.28 11.12 -12.10
N ILE A 60 -3.95 10.03 -12.47
CA ILE A 60 -3.34 8.70 -12.45
C ILE A 60 -2.16 8.78 -13.41
N PRO A 61 -0.90 8.74 -12.94
CA PRO A 61 0.21 8.62 -13.85
C PRO A 61 0.06 7.28 -14.54
N ASP A 62 0.22 7.25 -15.86
CA ASP A 62 0.31 6.02 -16.63
C ASP A 62 1.56 5.28 -16.14
N TYR A 63 1.38 4.32 -15.28
CA TYR A 63 2.46 3.41 -14.86
C TYR A 63 2.68 2.39 -15.97
N PRO A 64 3.78 2.47 -16.73
CA PRO A 64 3.96 1.70 -17.95
C PRO A 64 4.07 0.18 -17.77
N PHE A 65 3.99 -0.31 -16.51
CA PHE A 65 4.21 -1.71 -16.16
C PHE A 65 3.06 -2.35 -15.36
N THR A 66 1.91 -1.69 -15.25
CA THR A 66 0.75 -2.24 -14.54
C THR A 66 -0.38 -2.51 -15.51
N THR A 67 -0.72 -3.77 -15.73
CA THR A 67 -1.89 -4.20 -16.49
C THR A 67 -3.20 -3.80 -15.81
N LEU A 68 -3.14 -3.53 -14.50
CA LEU A 68 -4.25 -3.08 -13.67
C LEU A 68 -3.79 -1.86 -12.86
N VAL A 69 -4.35 -0.72 -13.18
CA VAL A 69 -4.07 0.54 -12.49
C VAL A 69 -4.87 0.56 -11.17
N PRO A 70 -4.21 0.56 -10.00
CA PRO A 70 -4.93 0.74 -8.75
C PRO A 70 -5.56 2.14 -8.71
N ASN A 71 -6.75 2.25 -8.15
CA ASN A 71 -7.33 3.55 -7.88
C ASN A 71 -6.54 4.21 -6.74
N LEU A 72 -5.87 5.30 -7.05
CA LEU A 72 -5.16 6.10 -6.06
C LEU A 72 -6.04 7.26 -5.62
N GLY A 73 -6.01 7.57 -4.33
CA GLY A 73 -6.60 8.76 -3.75
C GLY A 73 -5.56 9.52 -2.94
N VAL A 74 -5.71 10.84 -2.85
CA VAL A 74 -4.93 11.65 -1.92
C VAL A 74 -5.86 12.08 -0.79
N ALA A 75 -5.59 11.61 0.40
CA ALA A 75 -6.30 12.01 1.60
C ALA A 75 -5.48 13.08 2.35
N THR A 76 -6.18 14.04 2.98
CA THR A 76 -5.57 15.11 3.76
C THR A 76 -6.12 15.09 5.19
N SER A 77 -5.23 15.27 6.16
CA SER A 77 -5.60 15.43 7.56
C SER A 77 -4.78 16.57 8.15
N GLY A 78 -5.43 17.72 8.38
CA GLY A 78 -4.73 18.96 8.73
C GLY A 78 -3.75 19.37 7.64
N ASP A 79 -2.49 19.53 8.00
CA ASP A 79 -1.40 19.91 7.07
C ASP A 79 -0.72 18.70 6.38
N TYR A 80 -1.16 17.49 6.69
CA TYR A 80 -0.58 16.26 6.15
C TYR A 80 -1.41 15.72 4.98
N SER A 81 -0.72 15.28 3.94
CA SER A 81 -1.33 14.57 2.81
C SER A 81 -0.67 13.22 2.63
N PHE A 82 -1.45 12.19 2.35
CA PHE A 82 -0.98 10.84 2.12
C PHE A 82 -1.73 10.18 0.97
N VAL A 83 -1.05 9.28 0.29
CA VAL A 83 -1.57 8.55 -0.86
C VAL A 83 -2.17 7.23 -0.40
N VAL A 84 -3.42 6.99 -0.81
CA VAL A 84 -4.17 5.76 -0.54
C VAL A 84 -4.39 5.01 -1.83
N ALA A 85 -4.02 3.73 -1.86
CA ALA A 85 -4.27 2.85 -2.99
C ALA A 85 -5.47 1.94 -2.70
N ASP A 86 -6.44 1.88 -3.62
CA ASP A 86 -7.47 0.84 -3.63
C ASP A 86 -6.84 -0.42 -4.25
N VAL A 87 -6.77 -1.49 -3.47
CA VAL A 87 -6.34 -2.79 -3.96
C VAL A 87 -7.58 -3.66 -4.14
N PRO A 88 -8.19 -3.65 -5.35
CA PRO A 88 -9.41 -4.41 -5.62
C PRO A 88 -9.09 -5.91 -5.66
N GLY A 89 -9.97 -6.74 -5.13
CA GLY A 89 -10.04 -8.15 -5.49
C GLY A 89 -9.11 -9.11 -4.76
N LEU A 90 -8.71 -8.83 -3.50
CA LEU A 90 -8.24 -9.92 -2.65
C LEU A 90 -9.43 -10.84 -2.36
N ILE A 91 -9.36 -12.04 -2.95
CA ILE A 91 -10.31 -13.13 -2.77
C ILE A 91 -9.54 -14.38 -2.33
N GLU A 92 -10.23 -15.32 -1.76
CA GLU A 92 -9.67 -16.62 -1.38
C GLU A 92 -8.90 -17.28 -2.54
N GLY A 93 -7.67 -17.72 -2.28
CA GLY A 93 -6.75 -18.29 -3.28
C GLY A 93 -5.96 -17.27 -4.09
N ALA A 94 -5.93 -16.01 -3.67
CA ALA A 94 -5.14 -14.97 -4.33
C ALA A 94 -3.63 -15.28 -4.33
N HIS A 95 -3.11 -15.90 -3.26
CA HIS A 95 -1.73 -16.35 -3.14
C HIS A 95 -1.36 -17.49 -4.12
N GLU A 96 -2.33 -18.31 -4.53
CA GLU A 96 -2.14 -19.39 -5.52
C GLU A 96 -2.19 -18.87 -6.97
N GLY A 97 -2.37 -17.57 -7.18
CA GLY A 97 -2.51 -16.96 -8.50
C GLY A 97 -3.92 -17.09 -9.09
N ARG A 98 -4.91 -17.46 -8.30
CA ARG A 98 -6.30 -17.46 -8.75
C ARG A 98 -6.78 -16.01 -8.92
N GLY A 99 -7.30 -15.71 -10.09
CA GLY A 99 -7.73 -14.36 -10.46
C GLY A 99 -6.56 -13.38 -10.59
N LEU A 100 -6.75 -12.15 -10.14
CA LEU A 100 -5.78 -11.06 -10.23
C LEU A 100 -4.83 -11.01 -9.01
N GLY A 101 -4.83 -12.03 -8.14
CA GLY A 101 -4.23 -12.02 -6.81
C GLY A 101 -2.75 -11.60 -6.76
N HIS A 102 -1.88 -12.20 -7.59
CA HIS A 102 -0.45 -11.89 -7.58
C HIS A 102 -0.11 -10.45 -7.97
N GLU A 103 -0.85 -9.86 -8.92
CA GLU A 103 -0.64 -8.46 -9.31
C GLU A 103 -1.08 -7.50 -8.22
N PHE A 104 -2.16 -7.83 -7.51
CA PHE A 104 -2.67 -7.03 -6.39
C PHE A 104 -1.75 -7.08 -5.17
N LEU A 105 -1.27 -8.25 -4.83
CA LEU A 105 -0.34 -8.42 -3.71
C LEU A 105 0.97 -7.66 -3.94
N ARG A 106 1.42 -7.57 -5.21
CA ARG A 106 2.56 -6.72 -5.59
C ARG A 106 2.30 -5.22 -5.34
N HIS A 107 1.05 -4.76 -5.45
CA HIS A 107 0.71 -3.37 -5.10
C HIS A 107 0.80 -3.14 -3.58
N ILE A 108 0.39 -4.11 -2.76
CA ILE A 108 0.51 -4.04 -1.31
C ILE A 108 1.98 -3.99 -0.88
N GLU A 109 2.87 -4.73 -1.53
CA GLU A 109 4.32 -4.66 -1.25
C GLU A 109 4.88 -3.23 -1.34
N ARG A 110 4.29 -2.41 -2.19
CA ARG A 110 4.70 -1.04 -2.48
C ARG A 110 4.01 0.01 -1.61
N THR A 111 3.45 -0.37 -0.48
CA THR A 111 2.82 0.53 0.49
C THR A 111 3.47 0.41 1.86
N ALA A 112 3.43 1.49 2.64
CA ALA A 112 4.02 1.51 3.97
C ALA A 112 3.11 0.88 5.03
N MET A 113 1.79 0.97 4.85
CA MET A 113 0.77 0.49 5.79
C MET A 113 -0.37 -0.21 5.05
N ILE A 114 -1.00 -1.17 5.70
CA ILE A 114 -2.19 -1.88 5.22
C ILE A 114 -3.41 -1.42 6.03
N VAL A 115 -4.48 -1.03 5.35
CA VAL A 115 -5.78 -0.73 5.96
C VAL A 115 -6.77 -1.81 5.52
N HIS A 116 -7.09 -2.70 6.43
CA HIS A 116 -8.03 -3.80 6.19
C HIS A 116 -9.46 -3.34 6.46
N VAL A 117 -10.27 -3.25 5.41
CA VAL A 117 -11.67 -2.82 5.48
C VAL A 117 -12.56 -4.06 5.55
N VAL A 118 -13.27 -4.21 6.66
CA VAL A 118 -14.21 -5.29 6.93
C VAL A 118 -15.64 -4.78 6.85
N ASP A 119 -16.49 -5.43 6.08
CA ASP A 119 -17.91 -5.14 5.98
C ASP A 119 -18.67 -5.83 7.12
N LEU A 120 -19.24 -5.06 8.04
CA LEU A 120 -19.95 -5.60 9.19
C LEU A 120 -21.35 -6.12 8.86
N THR A 121 -21.87 -5.84 7.67
CA THR A 121 -23.24 -6.28 7.31
C THR A 121 -23.30 -7.73 6.86
N GLY A 122 -22.14 -8.34 6.58
CA GLY A 122 -22.04 -9.72 6.12
C GLY A 122 -22.57 -9.98 4.73
N ASP A 123 -22.96 -8.95 4.04
CA ASP A 123 -23.70 -8.88 2.78
C ASP A 123 -24.92 -9.84 2.66
N TRP A 124 -25.67 -9.69 1.59
CA TRP A 124 -26.88 -10.47 1.30
C TRP A 124 -26.60 -11.93 0.91
N GLU A 125 -25.33 -12.34 0.75
CA GLU A 125 -24.88 -13.71 0.50
C GLU A 125 -24.62 -14.49 1.80
N GLY A 126 -24.81 -13.87 2.97
CA GLY A 126 -24.65 -14.52 4.27
C GLY A 126 -23.20 -14.73 4.68
N ARG A 127 -22.29 -13.86 4.25
CA ARG A 127 -20.89 -13.90 4.67
C ARG A 127 -20.75 -13.54 6.15
N ASP A 128 -19.77 -14.16 6.80
CA ASP A 128 -19.38 -13.83 8.17
C ASP A 128 -18.22 -12.83 8.16
N PRO A 129 -18.38 -11.60 8.70
CA PRO A 129 -17.34 -10.59 8.76
C PRO A 129 -16.05 -11.04 9.46
N LEU A 130 -16.14 -11.93 10.45
CA LEU A 130 -14.98 -12.51 11.13
C LEU A 130 -14.22 -13.45 10.20
N ASN A 131 -14.94 -14.27 9.45
CA ASN A 131 -14.34 -15.14 8.45
C ASN A 131 -13.69 -14.36 7.32
N ASP A 132 -14.34 -13.32 6.83
CA ASP A 132 -13.78 -12.40 5.80
C ASP A 132 -12.48 -11.74 6.28
N TYR A 133 -12.42 -11.33 7.55
CA TYR A 133 -11.21 -10.82 8.17
C TYR A 133 -10.08 -11.85 8.16
N GLU A 134 -10.35 -13.08 8.59
CA GLU A 134 -9.34 -14.14 8.64
C GLU A 134 -8.86 -14.56 7.23
N ILE A 135 -9.74 -14.64 6.25
CA ILE A 135 -9.37 -14.97 4.87
C ILE A 135 -8.35 -13.96 4.34
N ILE A 136 -8.66 -12.66 4.40
CA ILE A 136 -7.77 -11.62 3.87
C ILE A 136 -6.44 -11.57 4.63
N LYS A 137 -6.47 -11.72 5.95
CA LYS A 137 -5.28 -11.78 6.79
C LYS A 137 -4.36 -12.94 6.37
N ASN A 138 -4.94 -14.13 6.17
CA ASN A 138 -4.20 -15.31 5.76
C ASN A 138 -3.64 -15.18 4.34
N GLU A 139 -4.41 -14.64 3.39
CA GLU A 139 -3.95 -14.40 2.02
C GLU A 139 -2.72 -13.48 1.97
N ILE A 140 -2.71 -12.42 2.77
CA ILE A 140 -1.57 -11.50 2.87
C ILE A 140 -0.34 -12.22 3.46
N ALA A 141 -0.52 -13.02 4.52
CA ALA A 141 0.55 -13.74 5.18
C ALA A 141 1.14 -14.86 4.30
N LEU A 142 0.29 -15.57 3.56
CA LEU A 142 0.71 -16.64 2.65
C LEU A 142 1.48 -16.11 1.43
N TYR A 143 1.18 -14.89 0.99
CA TYR A 143 1.88 -14.32 -0.14
C TYR A 143 3.33 -13.96 0.20
N LYS A 144 3.56 -13.29 1.34
CA LYS A 144 4.90 -12.87 1.77
C LYS A 144 4.92 -12.63 3.27
N GLU A 145 5.81 -13.30 3.97
CA GLU A 145 5.96 -13.19 5.42
C GLU A 145 6.23 -11.75 5.89
N GLU A 146 7.02 -11.00 5.13
CA GLU A 146 7.30 -9.57 5.41
C GLU A 146 6.04 -8.68 5.43
N LEU A 147 4.95 -9.09 4.75
CA LEU A 147 3.70 -8.36 4.77
C LEU A 147 2.86 -8.68 6.02
N ALA A 148 3.11 -9.82 6.64
CA ALA A 148 2.47 -10.18 7.90
C ALA A 148 2.88 -9.26 9.06
N ASP A 149 4.12 -8.75 9.04
CA ASP A 149 4.67 -7.87 10.08
C ASP A 149 4.48 -6.37 9.76
N ARG A 150 3.89 -6.05 8.61
CA ARG A 150 3.68 -4.64 8.21
C ARG A 150 2.63 -3.97 9.09
N PRO A 151 2.79 -2.69 9.45
CA PRO A 151 1.77 -1.94 10.19
C PRO A 151 0.39 -2.07 9.55
N ARG A 152 -0.59 -2.45 10.34
CA ARG A 152 -1.96 -2.66 9.89
C ARG A 152 -2.94 -1.86 10.73
N MET A 153 -4.04 -1.48 10.08
CA MET A 153 -5.23 -0.90 10.72
C MET A 153 -6.45 -1.68 10.23
N VAL A 154 -7.38 -1.97 11.10
CA VAL A 154 -8.66 -2.58 10.73
C VAL A 154 -9.75 -1.53 10.80
N VAL A 155 -10.53 -1.41 9.74
CA VAL A 155 -11.68 -0.51 9.64
C VAL A 155 -12.94 -1.34 9.53
N ALA A 156 -13.75 -1.32 10.58
CA ALA A 156 -15.09 -1.89 10.60
C ALA A 156 -16.04 -0.93 9.86
N ASN A 157 -16.36 -1.25 8.61
CA ASN A 157 -17.19 -0.41 7.75
C ASN A 157 -18.66 -0.81 7.80
N LYS A 158 -19.54 0.10 7.39
CA LYS A 158 -21.00 -0.04 7.38
C LYS A 158 -21.61 -0.32 8.77
N ILE A 159 -21.01 0.25 9.80
CA ILE A 159 -21.46 0.08 11.19
C ILE A 159 -22.89 0.61 11.40
N ASP A 160 -23.30 1.57 10.60
CA ASP A 160 -24.65 2.15 10.59
C ASP A 160 -25.73 1.15 10.14
N ALA A 161 -25.33 0.13 9.40
CA ALA A 161 -26.20 -0.95 8.92
C ALA A 161 -26.00 -2.26 9.68
N CYS A 162 -25.06 -2.33 10.62
CA CYS A 162 -24.82 -3.48 11.46
C CYS A 162 -25.70 -3.40 12.71
N TRP A 163 -26.50 -4.45 12.96
CA TRP A 163 -27.41 -4.54 14.09
C TRP A 163 -26.88 -5.45 15.21
N ASP A 164 -25.68 -6.01 15.06
CA ASP A 164 -25.06 -6.96 15.99
C ASP A 164 -23.86 -6.34 16.72
N ASP A 165 -24.12 -5.81 17.91
CA ASP A 165 -23.08 -5.28 18.80
C ASP A 165 -22.08 -6.36 19.29
N GLU A 166 -22.50 -7.64 19.33
CA GLU A 166 -21.59 -8.73 19.71
C GLU A 166 -20.58 -9.02 18.64
N LEU A 167 -20.96 -8.91 17.37
CA LEU A 167 -20.06 -9.06 16.23
C LEU A 167 -18.94 -8.03 16.28
N ILE A 168 -19.29 -6.78 16.56
CA ILE A 168 -18.32 -5.68 16.68
C ILE A 168 -17.30 -5.98 17.79
N LYS A 169 -17.77 -6.42 18.96
CA LYS A 169 -16.90 -6.77 20.08
C LYS A 169 -15.99 -7.97 19.78
N LYS A 170 -16.52 -8.99 19.09
CA LYS A 170 -15.74 -10.16 18.66
C LYS A 170 -14.64 -9.76 17.68
N LEU A 171 -14.96 -8.90 16.69
CA LEU A 171 -13.96 -8.41 15.75
C LEU A 171 -12.89 -7.58 16.47
N GLU A 172 -13.28 -6.68 17.37
CA GLU A 172 -12.35 -5.88 18.16
C GLU A 172 -11.42 -6.74 19.02
N GLN A 173 -11.97 -7.78 19.68
CA GLN A 173 -11.17 -8.71 20.44
C GLN A 173 -10.17 -9.45 19.54
N ARG A 174 -10.61 -9.92 18.39
CA ARG A 174 -9.78 -10.67 17.46
C ARG A 174 -8.62 -9.83 16.91
N VAL A 175 -8.92 -8.58 16.56
CA VAL A 175 -7.90 -7.60 16.10
C VAL A 175 -6.86 -7.32 17.20
N LYS A 176 -7.30 -7.17 18.46
CA LYS A 176 -6.38 -7.00 19.60
C LYS A 176 -5.49 -8.23 19.84
N GLU A 177 -6.01 -9.45 19.65
CA GLU A 177 -5.22 -10.68 19.74
C GLU A 177 -4.13 -10.75 18.69
N ASP A 178 -4.36 -10.17 17.52
CA ASP A 178 -3.40 -10.06 16.43
C ASP A 178 -2.40 -8.90 16.61
N SER A 179 -2.45 -8.19 17.74
CA SER A 179 -1.58 -7.04 18.06
C SER A 179 -1.67 -5.87 17.06
N ILE A 180 -2.87 -5.62 16.54
CA ILE A 180 -3.20 -4.55 15.57
C ILE A 180 -3.97 -3.43 16.26
#